data_bf5323e19c0aefa5e77da3f4d9dd10e2
#
_entry.id   bf5323e19c0aefa5e77da3f4d9dd10e2
#
_cell.length_a   1.000
_cell.length_b   1.000
_cell.length_c   1.000
_cell.angle_alpha   90.00
_cell.angle_beta   90.00
_cell.angle_gamma   90.00
#
_symmetry.space_group_name_H-M   'P 1'
#
loop_
_entity.id
_entity.type
_entity.pdbx_description
1 polymer ?
#
loop_
_entity_poly.entity_id
_entity_poly.type
_entity_poly.pdbx_seq_one_letter_code
_entity_poly.pdbx_strand_id
1 'polypeptide(L)'
;SNPMSVDEVASELNRIKGMPRYTFKETMLFGAVGAAGFGMFFNGTLLEIVMSFFIGILIRCMSCFLSKHKLNSFLNNAISAGSAALSAQLIHQVLPQTNVDIMVISSFMLLVPGLAITNAIRDTIAGDYVSGVARAVDAFLCAVAIAVGAGFVMYFWI
;
A
#
# COMPACT_ATOMS: atom_id res chain seq x y z
N SER A 1 -0.93 36.28 3.72
CA SER A 1 -1.55 35.66 2.51
C SER A 1 -2.95 36.22 2.37
N ASN A 2 -3.24 36.87 1.25
CA ASN A 2 -4.58 37.34 0.96
C ASN A 2 -5.53 36.15 0.88
N PRO A 3 -6.68 36.18 1.56
CA PRO A 3 -7.67 35.11 1.41
C PRO A 3 -8.20 35.11 -0.03
N MET A 4 -8.26 33.94 -0.64
CA MET A 4 -8.83 33.76 -1.98
C MET A 4 -10.31 34.15 -1.98
N SER A 5 -10.76 34.78 -3.04
CA SER A 5 -12.20 35.06 -3.21
C SER A 5 -13.00 33.78 -3.42
N VAL A 6 -14.30 33.80 -3.11
CA VAL A 6 -15.18 32.64 -3.28
C VAL A 6 -15.17 32.12 -4.71
N ASP A 7 -15.13 33.01 -5.70
CA ASP A 7 -15.10 32.67 -7.12
C ASP A 7 -13.78 32.03 -7.53
N GLU A 8 -12.66 32.48 -6.99
CA GLU A 8 -11.33 31.85 -7.18
C GLU A 8 -11.28 30.44 -6.58
N VAL A 9 -11.84 30.25 -5.39
CA VAL A 9 -11.94 28.92 -4.76
C VAL A 9 -12.83 28.00 -5.61
N ALA A 10 -13.97 28.50 -6.10
CA ALA A 10 -14.88 27.73 -6.95
C ALA A 10 -14.21 27.30 -8.27
N SER A 11 -13.47 28.23 -8.90
CA SER A 11 -12.75 27.96 -10.14
C SER A 11 -11.65 26.91 -9.94
N GLU A 12 -10.90 27.00 -8.84
CA GLU A 12 -9.83 26.08 -8.51
C GLU A 12 -10.37 24.67 -8.16
N LEU A 13 -11.50 24.60 -7.45
CA LEU A 13 -12.21 23.35 -7.20
C LEU A 13 -12.68 22.68 -8.51
N ASN A 14 -13.19 23.46 -9.45
CA ASN A 14 -13.60 22.94 -10.76
C ASN A 14 -12.37 22.46 -11.57
N ARG A 15 -11.26 23.18 -11.50
CA ARG A 15 -9.99 22.77 -12.11
C ARG A 15 -9.51 21.44 -11.54
N ILE A 16 -9.52 21.28 -10.23
CA ILE A 16 -9.11 20.03 -9.54
C ILE A 16 -10.04 18.87 -9.90
N LYS A 17 -11.35 19.11 -9.96
CA LYS A 17 -12.32 18.08 -10.39
C LYS A 17 -12.11 17.62 -11.83
N GLY A 18 -11.66 18.51 -12.71
CA GLY A 18 -11.37 18.23 -14.11
C GLY A 18 -10.00 17.58 -14.36
N MET A 19 -9.14 17.46 -13.34
CA MET A 19 -7.83 16.82 -13.53
C MET A 19 -8.00 15.34 -13.87
N PRO A 20 -7.30 14.83 -14.90
CA PRO A 20 -7.36 13.42 -15.25
C PRO A 20 -6.85 12.57 -14.07
N ARG A 21 -7.65 11.60 -13.67
CA ARG A 21 -7.22 10.60 -12.69
C ARG A 21 -6.34 9.58 -13.39
N TYR A 22 -5.33 9.10 -12.69
CA TYR A 22 -4.49 8.00 -13.20
C TYR A 22 -5.34 6.83 -13.66
N THR A 23 -5.03 6.32 -14.83
CA THR A 23 -5.67 5.12 -15.37
C THR A 23 -5.32 3.91 -14.50
N PHE A 24 -6.23 2.94 -14.46
CA PHE A 24 -5.98 1.70 -13.72
C PHE A 24 -4.64 1.05 -14.08
N LYS A 25 -4.30 1.03 -15.39
CA LYS A 25 -3.03 0.48 -15.88
C LYS A 25 -1.81 1.22 -15.34
N GLU A 26 -1.86 2.55 -15.30
CA GLU A 26 -0.80 3.38 -14.74
C GLU A 26 -0.61 3.11 -13.25
N THR A 27 -1.70 3.05 -12.50
CA THR A 27 -1.65 2.76 -11.06
C THR A 27 -1.07 1.38 -10.77
N MET A 28 -1.38 0.37 -11.59
CA MET A 28 -0.80 -0.96 -11.49
C MET A 28 0.70 -0.95 -11.78
N LEU A 29 1.09 -0.30 -12.88
CA LEU A 29 2.49 -0.24 -13.30
C LEU A 29 3.35 0.48 -12.25
N PHE A 30 2.94 1.66 -11.80
CA PHE A 30 3.68 2.40 -10.78
C PHE A 30 3.73 1.67 -9.44
N GLY A 31 2.66 0.97 -9.06
CA GLY A 31 2.68 0.10 -7.88
C GLY A 31 3.70 -1.03 -8.02
N ALA A 32 3.71 -1.72 -9.17
CA ALA A 32 4.66 -2.79 -9.43
C ALA A 32 6.12 -2.30 -9.44
N VAL A 33 6.38 -1.16 -10.08
CA VAL A 33 7.70 -0.50 -10.07
C VAL A 33 8.10 -0.12 -8.64
N GLY A 34 7.14 0.35 -7.83
CA GLY A 34 7.38 0.64 -6.41
C GLY A 34 7.81 -0.60 -5.62
N ALA A 35 7.10 -1.74 -5.79
CA ALA A 35 7.47 -2.99 -5.13
C ALA A 35 8.87 -3.48 -5.56
N ALA A 36 9.19 -3.41 -6.85
CA ALA A 36 10.52 -3.73 -7.36
C ALA A 36 11.60 -2.80 -6.78
N GLY A 37 11.32 -1.49 -6.69
CA GLY A 37 12.21 -0.52 -6.08
C GLY A 37 12.51 -0.83 -4.61
N PHE A 38 11.52 -1.23 -3.83
CA PHE A 38 11.73 -1.70 -2.46
C PHE A 38 12.49 -3.03 -2.42
N GLY A 39 12.29 -3.92 -3.41
CA GLY A 39 13.11 -5.12 -3.55
C GLY A 39 14.60 -4.79 -3.69
N MET A 40 14.93 -3.78 -4.49
CA MET A 40 16.32 -3.27 -4.59
C MET A 40 16.79 -2.65 -3.28
N PHE A 41 15.93 -1.87 -2.61
CA PHE A 41 16.26 -1.21 -1.34
C PHE A 41 16.58 -2.22 -0.23
N PHE A 42 15.90 -3.37 -0.19
CA PHE A 42 16.15 -4.46 0.75
C PHE A 42 17.22 -5.45 0.29
N ASN A 43 18.09 -5.06 -0.65
CA ASN A 43 19.16 -5.88 -1.19
C ASN A 43 18.70 -7.23 -1.77
N GLY A 44 17.51 -7.25 -2.38
CA GLY A 44 17.02 -8.41 -3.09
C GLY A 44 17.85 -8.71 -4.34
N THR A 45 17.96 -10.00 -4.66
CA THR A 45 18.52 -10.46 -5.93
C THR A 45 17.64 -10.00 -7.10
N LEU A 46 18.20 -10.01 -8.32
CA LEU A 46 17.43 -9.63 -9.51
C LEU A 46 16.13 -10.44 -9.64
N LEU A 47 16.17 -11.71 -9.25
CA LEU A 47 15.00 -12.59 -9.30
C LEU A 47 13.92 -12.13 -8.31
N GLU A 48 14.30 -11.81 -7.08
CA GLU A 48 13.38 -11.32 -6.05
C GLU A 48 12.78 -9.96 -6.41
N ILE A 49 13.57 -9.07 -7.02
CA ILE A 49 13.10 -7.78 -7.54
C ILE A 49 12.02 -7.98 -8.60
N VAL A 50 12.26 -8.87 -9.56
CA VAL A 50 11.30 -9.20 -10.63
C VAL A 50 10.05 -9.85 -10.04
N MET A 51 10.19 -10.77 -9.09
CA MET A 51 9.03 -11.42 -8.44
C MET A 51 8.24 -10.41 -7.60
N SER A 52 8.89 -9.50 -6.88
CA SER A 52 8.22 -8.41 -6.14
C SER A 52 7.43 -7.49 -7.08
N PHE A 53 7.92 -7.23 -8.29
CA PHE A 53 7.17 -6.50 -9.32
C PHE A 53 5.83 -7.18 -9.63
N PHE A 54 5.83 -8.49 -9.87
CA PHE A 54 4.60 -9.24 -10.17
C PHE A 54 3.67 -9.32 -8.96
N ILE A 55 4.20 -9.51 -7.75
CA ILE A 55 3.41 -9.47 -6.52
C ILE A 55 2.79 -8.08 -6.34
N GLY A 56 3.52 -7.00 -6.68
CA GLY A 56 3.01 -5.64 -6.66
C GLY A 56 1.82 -5.42 -7.59
N ILE A 57 1.83 -6.00 -8.79
CA ILE A 57 0.68 -6.03 -9.71
C ILE A 57 -0.51 -6.74 -9.04
N LEU A 58 -0.27 -7.91 -8.47
CA LEU A 58 -1.31 -8.70 -7.81
C LEU A 58 -1.99 -7.93 -6.68
N ILE A 59 -1.20 -7.28 -5.79
CA ILE A 59 -1.72 -6.45 -4.70
C ILE A 59 -2.62 -5.34 -5.26
N ARG A 60 -2.19 -4.65 -6.31
CA ARG A 60 -2.98 -3.57 -6.91
C ARG A 60 -4.27 -4.08 -7.55
N CYS A 61 -4.21 -5.20 -8.26
CA CYS A 61 -5.40 -5.88 -8.80
C CYS A 61 -6.36 -6.26 -7.68
N MET A 62 -5.87 -6.94 -6.64
CA MET A 62 -6.66 -7.41 -5.53
C MET A 62 -7.31 -6.23 -4.78
N SER A 63 -6.53 -5.22 -4.44
CA SER A 63 -7.03 -4.03 -3.75
C SER A 63 -8.11 -3.29 -4.56
N CYS A 64 -7.94 -3.17 -5.88
CA CYS A 64 -8.94 -2.56 -6.74
C CYS A 64 -10.23 -3.41 -6.82
N PHE A 65 -10.09 -4.72 -6.93
CA PHE A 65 -11.22 -5.66 -6.97
C PHE A 65 -12.04 -5.59 -5.66
N LEU A 66 -11.35 -5.67 -4.51
CA LEU A 66 -11.98 -5.62 -3.19
C LEU A 66 -12.65 -4.26 -2.93
N SER A 67 -12.04 -3.16 -3.37
CA SER A 67 -12.62 -1.82 -3.25
C SER A 67 -13.91 -1.66 -4.05
N LYS A 68 -14.02 -2.30 -5.22
CA LYS A 68 -15.27 -2.32 -5.99
C LYS A 68 -16.42 -3.02 -5.26
N HIS A 69 -16.10 -4.02 -4.45
CA HIS A 69 -17.08 -4.74 -3.61
C HIS A 69 -17.37 -4.03 -2.27
N LYS A 70 -16.94 -2.77 -2.11
CA LYS A 70 -17.17 -1.94 -0.91
C LYS A 70 -16.70 -2.59 0.41
N LEU A 71 -15.69 -3.45 0.35
CA LEU A 71 -15.05 -3.98 1.54
C LEU A 71 -14.34 -2.86 2.29
N ASN A 72 -14.36 -2.94 3.62
CA ASN A 72 -13.66 -1.97 4.45
C ASN A 72 -12.13 -2.06 4.25
N SER A 73 -11.43 -0.98 4.58
CA SER A 73 -9.97 -0.89 4.38
C SER A 73 -9.20 -1.97 5.14
N PHE A 74 -9.69 -2.39 6.32
CA PHE A 74 -9.05 -3.43 7.11
C PHE A 74 -9.03 -4.78 6.36
N LEU A 75 -10.20 -5.24 5.89
CA LEU A 75 -10.31 -6.49 5.12
C LEU A 75 -9.56 -6.42 3.80
N ASN A 76 -9.61 -5.27 3.11
CA ASN A 76 -8.86 -5.05 1.88
C ASN A 76 -7.35 -5.26 2.12
N ASN A 77 -6.80 -4.61 3.13
CA ASN A 77 -5.38 -4.72 3.46
C ASN A 77 -5.00 -6.12 3.92
N ALA A 78 -5.82 -6.77 4.75
CA ALA A 78 -5.56 -8.13 5.24
C ALA A 78 -5.55 -9.15 4.09
N ILE A 79 -6.54 -9.12 3.21
CA ILE A 79 -6.62 -10.03 2.06
C ILE A 79 -5.48 -9.75 1.06
N SER A 80 -5.18 -8.48 0.80
CA SER A 80 -4.09 -8.10 -0.10
C SER A 80 -2.73 -8.54 0.45
N ALA A 81 -2.48 -8.38 1.75
CA ALA A 81 -1.25 -8.84 2.40
C ALA A 81 -1.16 -10.38 2.43
N GLY A 82 -2.24 -11.07 2.74
CA GLY A 82 -2.31 -12.53 2.70
C GLY A 82 -2.03 -13.07 1.29
N SER A 83 -2.62 -12.45 0.25
CA SER A 83 -2.36 -12.85 -1.14
C SER A 83 -0.92 -12.64 -1.57
N ALA A 84 -0.28 -11.56 -1.10
CA ALA A 84 1.13 -11.29 -1.37
C ALA A 84 2.04 -12.32 -0.68
N ALA A 85 1.80 -12.61 0.60
CA ALA A 85 2.54 -13.61 1.36
C ALA A 85 2.40 -15.01 0.73
N LEU A 86 1.18 -15.40 0.36
CA LEU A 86 0.91 -16.66 -0.34
C LEU A 86 1.68 -16.75 -1.66
N SER A 87 1.67 -15.68 -2.44
CA SER A 87 2.38 -15.64 -3.72
C SER A 87 3.89 -15.78 -3.53
N ALA A 88 4.47 -15.11 -2.54
CA ALA A 88 5.89 -15.23 -2.22
C ALA A 88 6.27 -16.67 -1.81
N GLN A 89 5.44 -17.33 -1.01
CA GLN A 89 5.64 -18.72 -0.61
C GLN A 89 5.56 -19.68 -1.81
N LEU A 90 4.55 -19.53 -2.67
CA LEU A 90 4.41 -20.33 -3.89
C LEU A 90 5.61 -20.13 -4.84
N ILE A 91 6.09 -18.91 -4.99
CA ILE A 91 7.27 -18.60 -5.79
C ILE A 91 8.49 -19.32 -5.21
N HIS A 92 8.69 -19.27 -3.89
CA HIS A 92 9.80 -19.93 -3.23
C HIS A 92 9.79 -21.46 -3.40
N GLN A 93 8.61 -22.09 -3.40
CA GLN A 93 8.52 -23.54 -3.69
C GLN A 93 9.00 -23.91 -5.09
N VAL A 94 8.75 -23.05 -6.08
CA VAL A 94 9.19 -23.26 -7.47
C VAL A 94 10.64 -22.81 -7.66
N LEU A 95 11.04 -21.77 -6.95
CA LEU A 95 12.36 -21.13 -7.05
C LEU A 95 13.00 -21.05 -5.65
N PRO A 96 13.57 -22.15 -5.12
CA PRO A 96 14.08 -22.22 -3.75
C PRO A 96 15.24 -21.26 -3.45
N GLN A 97 15.88 -20.69 -4.47
CA GLN A 97 16.92 -19.68 -4.33
C GLN A 97 16.40 -18.28 -3.96
N THR A 98 15.09 -18.07 -3.95
CA THR A 98 14.49 -16.76 -3.59
C THR A 98 14.30 -16.66 -2.08
N ASN A 99 14.41 -15.44 -1.56
CA ASN A 99 14.12 -15.14 -0.16
C ASN A 99 12.68 -14.63 -0.04
N VAL A 100 11.84 -15.39 0.68
CA VAL A 100 10.43 -15.04 0.91
C VAL A 100 10.30 -13.70 1.63
N ASP A 101 11.13 -13.46 2.64
CA ASP A 101 11.04 -12.25 3.46
C ASP A 101 11.28 -10.99 2.62
N ILE A 102 12.25 -11.02 1.71
CA ILE A 102 12.53 -9.89 0.82
C ILE A 102 11.35 -9.62 -0.11
N MET A 103 10.76 -10.64 -0.72
CA MET A 103 9.60 -10.50 -1.60
C MET A 103 8.37 -9.98 -0.85
N VAL A 104 8.13 -10.49 0.35
CA VAL A 104 7.00 -10.10 1.22
C VAL A 104 7.15 -8.65 1.67
N ILE A 105 8.29 -8.28 2.29
CA ILE A 105 8.48 -6.92 2.83
C ILE A 105 8.46 -5.87 1.72
N SER A 106 9.08 -6.16 0.57
CA SER A 106 9.09 -5.25 -0.59
C SER A 106 7.68 -4.98 -1.11
N SER A 107 6.86 -6.01 -1.17
CA SER A 107 5.49 -5.92 -1.64
C SER A 107 4.58 -5.21 -0.62
N PHE A 108 4.79 -5.42 0.67
CA PHE A 108 4.02 -4.78 1.75
C PHE A 108 4.21 -3.28 1.81
N MET A 109 5.33 -2.74 1.33
CA MET A 109 5.53 -1.29 1.25
C MET A 109 4.46 -0.57 0.43
N LEU A 110 3.76 -1.28 -0.47
CA LEU A 110 2.60 -0.73 -1.19
C LEU A 110 1.35 -0.58 -0.31
N LEU A 111 1.27 -1.32 0.78
CA LEU A 111 0.14 -1.36 1.71
C LEU A 111 0.39 -0.48 2.94
N VAL A 112 1.66 -0.22 3.27
CA VAL A 112 2.03 0.57 4.45
C VAL A 112 1.44 1.97 4.36
N PRO A 113 0.74 2.44 5.42
CA PRO A 113 0.05 3.74 5.44
C PRO A 113 1.01 4.90 5.72
N GLY A 114 2.06 5.08 4.90
CA GLY A 114 3.12 6.06 5.12
C GLY A 114 2.62 7.48 5.26
N LEU A 115 1.71 7.92 4.39
CA LEU A 115 1.12 9.26 4.45
C LEU A 115 0.26 9.47 5.70
N ALA A 116 -0.48 8.45 6.15
CA ALA A 116 -1.27 8.52 7.37
C ALA A 116 -0.37 8.71 8.61
N ILE A 117 0.72 7.95 8.67
CA ILE A 117 1.72 8.06 9.75
C ILE A 117 2.37 9.45 9.76
N THR A 118 2.86 9.90 8.60
CA THR A 118 3.50 11.23 8.47
C THR A 118 2.55 12.36 8.85
N ASN A 119 1.29 12.29 8.40
CA ASN A 119 0.28 13.29 8.73
C ASN A 119 -0.11 13.24 10.20
N ALA A 120 -0.21 12.05 10.82
CA ALA A 120 -0.47 11.91 12.25
C ALA A 120 0.62 12.62 13.09
N ILE A 121 1.88 12.40 12.74
CA ILE A 121 3.02 13.05 13.40
C ILE A 121 2.96 14.56 13.21
N ARG A 122 2.72 15.03 11.97
CA ARG A 122 2.64 16.46 11.65
C ARG A 122 1.53 17.15 12.42
N ASP A 123 0.33 16.58 12.46
CA ASP A 123 -0.83 17.15 13.13
C ASP A 123 -0.59 17.19 14.64
N THR A 124 0.01 16.15 15.22
CA THR A 124 0.41 16.11 16.64
C THR A 124 1.43 17.20 16.98
N ILE A 125 2.47 17.39 16.16
CA ILE A 125 3.48 18.43 16.34
C ILE A 125 2.87 19.83 16.22
N ALA A 126 1.88 19.99 15.32
CA ALA A 126 1.15 21.24 15.16
C ALA A 126 0.15 21.55 16.29
N GLY A 127 -0.01 20.63 17.26
CA GLY A 127 -0.90 20.79 18.41
C GLY A 127 -2.33 20.30 18.18
N ASP A 128 -2.65 19.76 16.99
CA ASP A 128 -3.94 19.13 16.71
C ASP A 128 -3.89 17.64 17.10
N TYR A 129 -3.98 17.41 18.39
CA TYR A 129 -3.87 16.05 18.95
C TYR A 129 -5.04 15.16 18.55
N VAL A 130 -6.23 15.70 18.34
CA VAL A 130 -7.43 14.92 17.97
C VAL A 130 -7.26 14.34 16.58
N SER A 131 -6.89 15.16 15.60
CA SER A 131 -6.60 14.71 14.23
C SER A 131 -5.39 13.79 14.19
N GLY A 132 -4.33 14.11 14.93
CA GLY A 132 -3.12 13.30 15.03
C GLY A 132 -3.41 11.89 15.55
N VAL A 133 -4.15 11.76 16.64
CA VAL A 133 -4.53 10.46 17.23
C VAL A 133 -5.44 9.69 16.28
N ALA A 134 -6.45 10.34 15.69
CA ALA A 134 -7.35 9.66 14.74
C ALA A 134 -6.60 9.03 13.57
N ARG A 135 -5.65 9.77 12.96
CA ARG A 135 -4.80 9.26 11.86
C ARG A 135 -3.83 8.17 12.33
N ALA A 136 -3.30 8.26 13.55
CA ALA A 136 -2.44 7.24 14.12
C ALA A 136 -3.20 5.93 14.32
N VAL A 137 -4.45 5.97 14.79
CA VAL A 137 -5.32 4.79 14.92
C VAL A 137 -5.61 4.17 13.56
N ASP A 138 -5.92 4.97 12.54
CA ASP A 138 -6.12 4.45 11.17
C ASP A 138 -4.87 3.73 10.64
N ALA A 139 -3.69 4.33 10.85
CA ALA A 139 -2.43 3.73 10.45
C ALA A 139 -2.13 2.43 11.22
N PHE A 140 -2.40 2.41 12.52
CA PHE A 140 -2.26 1.23 13.37
C PHE A 140 -3.17 0.09 12.92
N LEU A 141 -4.45 0.36 12.66
CA LEU A 141 -5.40 -0.64 12.15
C LEU A 141 -4.97 -1.19 10.79
N CYS A 142 -4.41 -0.35 9.93
CA CYS A 142 -3.85 -0.80 8.66
C CYS A 142 -2.67 -1.76 8.88
N ALA A 143 -1.74 -1.44 9.77
CA ALA A 143 -0.60 -2.30 10.10
C ALA A 143 -1.04 -3.64 10.70
N VAL A 144 -2.03 -3.62 11.61
CA VAL A 144 -2.64 -4.84 12.17
C VAL A 144 -3.28 -5.70 11.09
N ALA A 145 -4.01 -5.09 10.15
CA ALA A 145 -4.63 -5.80 9.04
C ALA A 145 -3.58 -6.53 8.17
N ILE A 146 -2.47 -5.86 7.83
CA ILE A 146 -1.36 -6.45 7.08
C ILE A 146 -0.76 -7.62 7.85
N ALA A 147 -0.49 -7.43 9.15
CA ALA A 147 0.10 -8.46 10.00
C ALA A 147 -0.81 -9.69 10.14
N VAL A 148 -2.13 -9.49 10.31
CA VAL A 148 -3.10 -10.58 10.40
C VAL A 148 -3.18 -11.35 9.09
N GLY A 149 -3.28 -10.64 7.95
CA GLY A 149 -3.36 -11.28 6.64
C GLY A 149 -2.13 -12.10 6.29
N ALA A 150 -0.95 -11.53 6.49
CA ALA A 150 0.32 -12.21 6.25
C ALA A 150 0.58 -13.34 7.26
N GLY A 151 0.36 -13.07 8.55
CA GLY A 151 0.60 -14.02 9.62
C GLY A 151 -0.27 -15.27 9.51
N PHE A 152 -1.53 -15.10 9.07
CA PHE A 152 -2.41 -16.24 8.79
C PHE A 152 -1.80 -17.17 7.73
N VAL A 153 -1.35 -16.63 6.61
CA VAL A 153 -0.74 -17.43 5.54
C VAL A 153 0.56 -18.08 6.00
N MET A 154 1.44 -17.29 6.65
CA MET A 154 2.73 -17.80 7.09
C MET A 154 2.58 -18.93 8.14
N TYR A 155 1.61 -18.82 9.05
CA TYR A 155 1.35 -19.85 10.06
C TYR A 155 1.00 -21.21 9.44
N PHE A 156 0.21 -21.23 8.37
CA PHE A 156 -0.18 -22.49 7.71
C PHE A 156 0.90 -23.04 6.77
N TRP A 157 1.99 -22.31 6.58
CA TRP A 157 3.08 -22.72 5.68
C TRP A 157 4.34 -23.20 6.41
N ILE A 158 4.38 -23.00 7.74
CA ILE A 158 5.41 -23.54 8.61
C ILE A 158 5.06 -24.99 8.97
#